data_3a80c02182b68ee9c3608523936f849a
#
_entry.id   3a80c02182b68ee9c3608523936f849a
#
_cell.length_a   1.000
_cell.length_b   1.000
_cell.length_c   1.000
_cell.angle_alpha   90.00
_cell.angle_beta   90.00
_cell.angle_gamma   90.00
#
_symmetry.space_group_name_H-M   'P 1'
#
loop_
_entity.id
_entity.type
_entity.pdbx_description
1 polymer ?
#
loop_
_entity_poly.entity_id
_entity_poly.type
_entity_poly.pdbx_seq_one_letter_code
_entity_poly.pdbx_strand_id
1 'polypeptide(L)'
;MYICVMMTTEQSLQKLFGKRGWYKDSGIKESTARVYKKRFLENKLEMETRIKILKACDFKLVQEMQWEEPFGQEILKGSLADKLHREHVFWAYHKSDTSPLPDDILIEMALLHLDIDDINTLFRIFPKGKIQAIWKEKMLSQEPFYHGLNRLYAFLFFGLRNPDRYIHDHVHKRYKAIQCKD
;
A
#
# COMPACT_ATOMS: atom_id res chain seq x y z
N MET A 1 -12.07 8.24 -15.35
CA MET A 1 -11.46 7.37 -16.42
C MET A 1 -9.96 7.59 -16.36
N TYR A 2 -9.18 6.66 -15.74
CA TYR A 2 -7.73 6.80 -15.63
C TYR A 2 -7.11 6.31 -16.95
N ILE A 3 -6.45 7.21 -17.65
CA ILE A 3 -5.71 6.87 -18.87
C ILE A 3 -4.44 6.15 -18.43
N CYS A 4 -4.43 4.83 -18.56
CA CYS A 4 -3.22 4.03 -18.40
C CYS A 4 -2.24 4.43 -19.51
N VAL A 5 -1.17 5.13 -19.15
CA VAL A 5 -0.16 5.56 -20.12
C VAL A 5 0.76 4.36 -20.38
N MET A 6 0.51 3.67 -21.48
CA MET A 6 1.39 2.59 -21.94
C MET A 6 2.69 3.17 -22.48
N MET A 7 3.81 2.72 -21.93
CA MET A 7 5.15 3.20 -22.28
C MET A 7 6.04 2.05 -22.76
N THR A 8 6.96 2.35 -23.67
CA THR A 8 8.00 1.39 -24.04
C THR A 8 9.01 1.21 -22.90
N THR A 9 9.80 0.14 -22.93
CA THR A 9 10.87 -0.12 -21.94
C THR A 9 11.83 1.08 -21.83
N GLU A 10 12.15 1.71 -22.94
CA GLU A 10 13.06 2.86 -23.01
C GLU A 10 12.45 4.12 -22.40
N GLN A 11 11.22 4.43 -22.74
CA GLN A 11 10.46 5.55 -22.15
C GLN A 11 10.29 5.38 -20.64
N SER A 12 10.00 4.16 -20.18
CA SER A 12 9.85 3.85 -18.77
C SER A 12 11.13 4.06 -18.00
N LEU A 13 12.28 3.63 -18.54
CA LEU A 13 13.60 3.86 -17.93
C LEU A 13 14.01 5.33 -17.97
N GLN A 14 13.73 6.03 -19.05
CA GLN A 14 14.01 7.46 -19.15
C GLN A 14 13.25 8.25 -18.08
N LYS A 15 11.98 7.96 -17.91
CA LYS A 15 11.13 8.55 -16.87
C LYS A 15 11.62 8.18 -15.45
N LEU A 16 11.98 6.91 -15.23
CA LEU A 16 12.51 6.43 -13.96
C LEU A 16 13.82 7.15 -13.59
N PHE A 17 14.79 7.18 -14.49
CA PHE A 17 16.11 7.81 -14.27
C PHE A 17 16.05 9.34 -14.19
N GLY A 18 14.96 9.96 -14.61
CA GLY A 18 14.66 11.37 -14.39
C GLY A 18 14.28 11.69 -12.94
N LYS A 19 13.75 10.73 -12.20
CA LYS A 19 13.35 10.93 -10.79
C LYS A 19 14.59 10.92 -9.88
N ARG A 20 14.66 11.86 -8.94
CA ARG A 20 15.73 11.90 -7.94
C ARG A 20 15.51 10.78 -6.89
N GLY A 21 16.53 9.97 -6.65
CA GLY A 21 16.45 8.90 -5.65
C GLY A 21 15.60 7.69 -6.05
N TRP A 22 15.38 7.46 -7.35
CA TRP A 22 14.58 6.39 -7.92
C TRP A 22 14.91 4.97 -7.40
N TYR A 23 16.12 4.78 -6.91
CA TYR A 23 16.62 3.49 -6.42
C TYR A 23 16.29 3.18 -4.94
N LYS A 24 15.81 4.18 -4.17
CA LYS A 24 15.68 4.06 -2.70
C LYS A 24 14.75 2.92 -2.28
N ASP A 25 13.64 2.76 -2.98
CA ASP A 25 12.60 1.77 -2.63
C ASP A 25 12.78 0.44 -3.40
N SER A 26 13.74 0.38 -4.33
CA SER A 26 13.96 -0.79 -5.20
C SER A 26 14.98 -1.81 -4.65
N GLY A 27 15.59 -1.55 -3.49
CA GLY A 27 16.68 -2.37 -2.94
C GLY A 27 18.00 -2.26 -3.69
N ILE A 28 18.08 -1.39 -4.73
CA ILE A 28 19.31 -1.18 -5.51
C ILE A 28 20.23 -0.22 -4.76
N LYS A 29 21.48 -0.60 -4.55
CA LYS A 29 22.49 0.27 -3.92
C LYS A 29 22.76 1.50 -4.80
N GLU A 30 22.96 2.66 -4.18
CA GLU A 30 23.20 3.93 -4.88
C GLU A 30 24.35 3.87 -5.89
N SER A 31 25.45 3.22 -5.53
CA SER A 31 26.59 3.01 -6.43
C SER A 31 26.21 2.27 -7.70
N THR A 32 25.42 1.19 -7.56
CA THR A 32 24.91 0.40 -8.67
C THR A 32 23.92 1.19 -9.52
N ALA A 33 23.05 1.97 -8.89
CA ALA A 33 22.09 2.82 -9.58
C ALA A 33 22.76 3.88 -10.47
N ARG A 34 23.86 4.47 -9.99
CA ARG A 34 24.68 5.41 -10.78
C ARG A 34 25.30 4.74 -12.01
N VAL A 35 25.80 3.49 -11.86
CA VAL A 35 26.35 2.71 -12.97
C VAL A 35 25.26 2.38 -13.99
N TYR A 36 24.09 1.95 -13.55
CA TYR A 36 22.97 1.64 -14.45
C TYR A 36 22.53 2.88 -15.24
N LYS A 37 22.38 4.03 -14.59
CA LYS A 37 22.04 5.29 -15.27
C LYS A 37 23.09 5.69 -16.31
N LYS A 38 24.38 5.58 -15.97
CA LYS A 38 25.49 5.85 -16.91
C LYS A 38 25.43 4.93 -18.13
N ARG A 39 25.32 3.61 -17.89
CA ARG A 39 25.24 2.61 -18.98
C ARG A 39 24.00 2.80 -19.87
N PHE A 40 22.89 3.23 -19.29
CA PHE A 40 21.68 3.55 -20.07
C PHE A 40 21.93 4.73 -20.99
N LEU A 41 22.51 5.82 -20.51
CA LEU A 41 22.85 7.01 -21.32
C LEU A 41 23.87 6.69 -22.43
N GLU A 42 24.78 5.75 -22.19
CA GLU A 42 25.75 5.25 -23.16
C GLU A 42 25.18 4.16 -24.09
N ASN A 43 23.89 3.85 -23.97
CA ASN A 43 23.20 2.76 -24.70
C ASN A 43 23.86 1.37 -24.54
N LYS A 44 24.55 1.13 -23.40
CA LYS A 44 25.26 -0.11 -23.06
C LYS A 44 24.50 -0.96 -22.02
N LEU A 45 23.28 -0.59 -21.67
CA LEU A 45 22.49 -1.34 -20.70
C LEU A 45 21.74 -2.47 -21.41
N GLU A 46 22.04 -3.70 -21.06
CA GLU A 46 21.42 -4.91 -21.62
C GLU A 46 19.92 -4.97 -21.32
N MET A 47 19.12 -5.51 -22.23
CA MET A 47 17.65 -5.60 -22.12
C MET A 47 17.20 -6.33 -20.87
N GLU A 48 17.84 -7.44 -20.50
CA GLU A 48 17.55 -8.15 -19.25
C GLU A 48 17.71 -7.28 -18.01
N THR A 49 18.79 -6.48 -17.98
CA THR A 49 19.05 -5.56 -16.86
C THR A 49 18.02 -4.42 -16.84
N ARG A 50 17.59 -3.92 -18.01
CA ARG A 50 16.52 -2.93 -18.11
C ARG A 50 15.22 -3.45 -17.50
N ILE A 51 14.83 -4.69 -17.83
CA ILE A 51 13.65 -5.35 -17.31
C ILE A 51 13.77 -5.57 -15.78
N LYS A 52 14.92 -6.03 -15.29
CA LYS A 52 15.15 -6.22 -13.85
C LYS A 52 15.02 -4.91 -13.06
N ILE A 53 15.54 -3.80 -13.58
CA ILE A 53 15.45 -2.48 -12.94
C ILE A 53 13.98 -2.03 -12.88
N LEU A 54 13.23 -2.14 -13.97
CA LEU A 54 11.83 -1.75 -14.01
C LEU A 54 10.99 -2.58 -13.05
N LYS A 55 11.17 -3.90 -13.00
CA LYS A 55 10.50 -4.78 -12.05
C LYS A 55 10.85 -4.44 -10.60
N ALA A 56 12.12 -4.14 -10.30
CA ALA A 56 12.56 -3.73 -8.96
C ALA A 56 11.98 -2.38 -8.53
N CYS A 57 11.52 -1.55 -9.47
CA CYS A 57 10.87 -0.27 -9.23
C CYS A 57 9.35 -0.34 -9.41
N ASP A 58 8.75 -1.53 -9.28
CA ASP A 58 7.31 -1.81 -9.30
C ASP A 58 6.59 -1.50 -10.63
N PHE A 59 7.35 -1.36 -11.72
CA PHE A 59 6.75 -1.29 -13.05
C PHE A 59 6.22 -2.67 -13.45
N LYS A 60 4.98 -2.73 -13.91
CA LYS A 60 4.33 -3.96 -14.38
C LYS A 60 4.42 -4.08 -15.89
N LEU A 61 4.77 -5.27 -16.35
CA LEU A 61 4.71 -5.60 -17.76
C LEU A 61 3.26 -5.92 -18.13
N VAL A 62 2.64 -5.08 -18.95
CA VAL A 62 1.22 -5.21 -19.33
C VAL A 62 1.06 -6.02 -20.61
N GLN A 63 1.98 -5.82 -21.56
CA GLN A 63 2.09 -6.62 -22.79
C GLN A 63 3.58 -6.75 -23.16
N GLU A 64 3.93 -7.60 -24.11
CA GLU A 64 5.31 -7.70 -24.55
C GLU A 64 5.86 -6.29 -24.88
N MET A 65 6.83 -5.82 -24.08
CA MET A 65 7.51 -4.51 -24.18
C MET A 65 6.74 -3.27 -23.71
N GLN A 66 5.56 -3.39 -23.08
CA GLN A 66 4.85 -2.25 -22.49
C GLN A 66 4.83 -2.31 -20.96
N TRP A 67 5.05 -1.18 -20.32
CA TRP A 67 5.17 -1.06 -18.87
C TRP A 67 4.19 -0.03 -18.34
N GLU A 68 3.49 -0.41 -17.27
CA GLU A 68 2.67 0.50 -16.50
C GLU A 68 3.52 1.13 -15.38
N GLU A 69 3.54 2.46 -15.31
CA GLU A 69 4.15 3.14 -14.18
C GLU A 69 3.36 2.80 -12.91
N PRO A 70 4.04 2.51 -11.78
CA PRO A 70 3.32 2.36 -10.53
C PRO A 70 2.54 3.66 -10.29
N PHE A 71 1.24 3.55 -10.16
CA PHE A 71 0.39 4.67 -9.75
C PHE A 71 1.04 5.32 -8.54
N GLY A 72 1.36 6.59 -8.63
CA GLY A 72 2.00 7.29 -7.53
C GLY A 72 1.16 7.04 -6.28
N GLN A 73 1.77 6.50 -5.23
CA GLN A 73 1.07 6.15 -3.98
C GLN A 73 0.17 7.30 -3.50
N GLU A 74 0.60 8.54 -3.74
CA GLU A 74 -0.16 9.73 -3.40
C GLU A 74 -1.48 9.88 -4.18
N ILE A 75 -1.50 9.48 -5.47
CA ILE A 75 -2.74 9.51 -6.28
C ILE A 75 -3.73 8.47 -5.76
N LEU A 76 -3.25 7.27 -5.43
CA LEU A 76 -4.09 6.21 -4.87
C LEU A 76 -4.60 6.58 -3.48
N LYS A 77 -3.76 7.19 -2.63
CA LYS A 77 -4.18 7.72 -1.32
C LYS A 77 -5.27 8.78 -1.49
N GLY A 78 -5.06 9.74 -2.40
CA GLY A 78 -6.05 10.77 -2.72
C GLY A 78 -7.38 10.17 -3.17
N SER A 79 -7.35 9.19 -4.07
CA SER A 79 -8.56 8.51 -4.55
C SER A 79 -9.33 7.80 -3.43
N LEU A 80 -8.64 7.12 -2.49
CA LEU A 80 -9.28 6.50 -1.34
C LEU A 80 -9.84 7.55 -0.37
N ALA A 81 -9.11 8.62 -0.11
CA ALA A 81 -9.57 9.72 0.73
C ALA A 81 -10.81 10.40 0.14
N ASP A 82 -10.83 10.67 -1.17
CA ASP A 82 -11.99 11.24 -1.88
C ASP A 82 -13.22 10.32 -1.80
N LYS A 83 -13.02 8.99 -1.86
CA LYS A 83 -14.10 8.02 -1.71
C LYS A 83 -14.68 8.07 -0.29
N LEU A 84 -13.82 8.07 0.73
CA LEU A 84 -14.23 8.21 2.13
C LEU A 84 -14.96 9.53 2.41
N HIS A 85 -14.55 10.63 1.77
CA HIS A 85 -15.26 11.91 1.85
C HIS A 85 -16.66 11.85 1.22
N ARG A 86 -16.81 11.17 0.09
CA ARG A 86 -18.12 10.98 -0.57
C ARG A 86 -19.06 10.11 0.27
N GLU A 87 -18.54 9.13 0.98
CA GLU A 87 -19.30 8.28 1.91
C GLU A 87 -19.61 8.99 3.24
N HIS A 88 -19.25 10.30 3.36
CA HIS A 88 -19.47 11.09 4.57
C HIS A 88 -18.88 10.51 5.85
N VAL A 89 -17.83 9.71 5.76
CA VAL A 89 -17.21 9.04 6.90
C VAL A 89 -16.60 10.04 7.90
N PHE A 90 -16.18 11.21 7.41
CA PHE A 90 -15.53 12.25 8.20
C PHE A 90 -16.50 13.33 8.77
N TRP A 91 -17.76 13.00 8.98
CA TRP A 91 -18.73 13.95 9.54
C TRP A 91 -18.32 14.58 10.89
N ALA A 92 -17.51 13.87 11.69
CA ALA A 92 -16.98 14.32 12.97
C ALA A 92 -15.66 15.08 12.87
N TYR A 93 -14.99 15.06 11.70
CA TYR A 93 -13.74 15.78 11.47
C TYR A 93 -14.02 17.12 10.81
N HIS A 94 -13.61 18.21 11.44
CA HIS A 94 -13.80 19.56 10.89
C HIS A 94 -13.15 19.70 9.51
N LYS A 95 -13.94 20.21 8.56
CA LYS A 95 -13.61 20.43 7.14
C LYS A 95 -12.48 21.46 6.88
N SER A 96 -11.84 21.99 7.91
CA SER A 96 -10.90 23.11 7.84
C SER A 96 -9.44 22.74 7.57
N ASP A 97 -9.09 21.44 7.64
CA ASP A 97 -7.71 21.04 7.41
C ASP A 97 -7.54 20.52 5.98
N THR A 98 -6.93 21.35 5.14
CA THR A 98 -6.39 21.01 3.83
C THR A 98 -5.13 20.12 3.92
N SER A 99 -4.79 19.63 5.10
CA SER A 99 -3.66 18.72 5.27
C SER A 99 -4.01 17.31 4.76
N PRO A 100 -3.06 16.61 4.14
CA PRO A 100 -3.29 15.23 3.70
C PRO A 100 -3.66 14.37 4.91
N LEU A 101 -4.67 13.50 4.73
CA LEU A 101 -5.16 12.60 5.77
C LEU A 101 -4.01 11.72 6.29
N PRO A 102 -3.77 11.62 7.61
CA PRO A 102 -2.75 10.75 8.16
C PRO A 102 -2.97 9.29 7.72
N ASP A 103 -1.88 8.60 7.38
CA ASP A 103 -1.92 7.23 6.88
C ASP A 103 -2.72 6.28 7.80
N ASP A 104 -2.58 6.45 9.12
CA ASP A 104 -3.23 5.57 10.10
C ASP A 104 -4.75 5.75 10.10
N ILE A 105 -5.21 6.99 9.94
CA ILE A 105 -6.64 7.31 9.82
C ILE A 105 -7.17 6.81 8.47
N LEU A 106 -6.41 7.00 7.38
CA LEU A 106 -6.80 6.51 6.06
C LEU A 106 -6.99 4.99 6.07
N ILE A 107 -6.05 4.26 6.67
CA ILE A 107 -6.11 2.80 6.77
C ILE A 107 -7.29 2.36 7.64
N GLU A 108 -7.47 2.95 8.82
CA GLU A 108 -8.57 2.64 9.72
C GLU A 108 -9.94 2.85 9.04
N MET A 109 -10.16 4.03 8.47
CA MET A 109 -11.43 4.38 7.82
C MET A 109 -11.68 3.53 6.56
N ALA A 110 -10.66 3.24 5.78
CA ALA A 110 -10.79 2.36 4.62
C ALA A 110 -11.20 0.93 5.03
N LEU A 111 -10.59 0.37 6.08
CA LEU A 111 -10.96 -0.95 6.60
C LEU A 111 -12.38 -1.00 7.16
N LEU A 112 -12.91 0.10 7.68
CA LEU A 112 -14.26 0.14 8.27
C LEU A 112 -15.36 0.39 7.26
N HIS A 113 -15.10 1.16 6.22
CA HIS A 113 -16.16 1.76 5.38
C HIS A 113 -16.05 1.45 3.89
N LEU A 114 -14.88 1.00 3.40
CA LEU A 114 -14.69 0.75 1.98
C LEU A 114 -14.83 -0.74 1.62
N ASP A 115 -15.01 -1.00 0.33
CA ASP A 115 -15.18 -2.34 -0.19
C ASP A 115 -13.84 -3.12 -0.37
N ILE A 116 -13.93 -4.39 -0.76
CA ILE A 116 -12.77 -5.28 -0.90
C ILE A 116 -11.79 -4.78 -1.97
N ASP A 117 -12.27 -4.15 -3.03
CA ASP A 117 -11.41 -3.64 -4.11
C ASP A 117 -10.59 -2.44 -3.65
N ASP A 118 -11.19 -1.57 -2.83
CA ASP A 118 -10.49 -0.47 -2.20
C ASP A 118 -9.46 -0.96 -1.17
N ILE A 119 -9.81 -1.99 -0.40
CA ILE A 119 -8.88 -2.61 0.54
C ILE A 119 -7.72 -3.28 -0.20
N ASN A 120 -7.95 -3.91 -1.35
CA ASN A 120 -6.87 -4.38 -2.21
C ASN A 120 -5.97 -3.23 -2.68
N THR A 121 -6.56 -2.07 -2.99
CA THR A 121 -5.79 -0.86 -3.31
C THR A 121 -4.97 -0.39 -2.12
N LEU A 122 -5.52 -0.46 -0.91
CA LEU A 122 -4.80 -0.15 0.33
C LEU A 122 -3.53 -1.00 0.50
N PHE A 123 -3.61 -2.32 0.19
CA PHE A 123 -2.45 -3.23 0.21
C PHE A 123 -1.43 -2.96 -0.90
N ARG A 124 -1.81 -2.22 -1.95
CA ARG A 124 -0.86 -1.73 -2.98
C ARG A 124 -0.10 -0.48 -2.52
N ILE A 125 -0.69 0.30 -1.62
CA ILE A 125 -0.12 1.56 -1.12
C ILE A 125 0.76 1.31 0.10
N PHE A 126 0.28 0.49 1.04
CA PHE A 126 0.91 0.30 2.34
C PHE A 126 1.44 -1.12 2.53
N PRO A 127 2.56 -1.28 3.26
CA PRO A 127 3.04 -2.60 3.63
C PRO A 127 2.00 -3.37 4.46
N LYS A 128 1.83 -4.66 4.18
CA LYS A 128 0.91 -5.55 4.90
C LYS A 128 1.07 -5.48 6.42
N GLY A 129 2.31 -5.36 6.91
CA GLY A 129 2.60 -5.24 8.35
C GLY A 129 2.00 -3.98 8.98
N LYS A 130 2.03 -2.84 8.28
CA LYS A 130 1.43 -1.58 8.76
C LYS A 130 -0.09 -1.71 8.84
N ILE A 131 -0.73 -2.23 7.79
CA ILE A 131 -2.19 -2.45 7.77
C ILE A 131 -2.60 -3.41 8.90
N GLN A 132 -1.86 -4.50 9.09
CA GLN A 132 -2.13 -5.47 10.14
C GLN A 132 -1.96 -4.88 11.55
N ALA A 133 -0.99 -4.00 11.76
CA ALA A 133 -0.78 -3.33 13.04
C ALA A 133 -1.98 -2.43 13.38
N ILE A 134 -2.43 -1.61 12.43
CA ILE A 134 -3.58 -0.72 12.61
C ILE A 134 -4.87 -1.53 12.78
N TRP A 135 -5.09 -2.58 12.00
CA TRP A 135 -6.22 -3.48 12.18
C TRP A 135 -6.28 -4.06 13.60
N LYS A 136 -5.14 -4.52 14.16
CA LYS A 136 -5.08 -5.04 15.53
C LYS A 136 -5.36 -3.97 16.56
N GLU A 137 -4.80 -2.80 16.38
CA GLU A 137 -4.92 -1.69 17.33
C GLU A 137 -6.33 -1.10 17.32
N LYS A 138 -6.90 -0.85 16.13
CA LYS A 138 -8.14 -0.07 15.99
C LYS A 138 -9.40 -0.95 15.93
N MET A 139 -9.36 -2.06 15.21
CA MET A 139 -10.55 -2.89 15.00
C MET A 139 -10.62 -4.10 15.92
N LEU A 140 -9.53 -4.87 16.00
CA LEU A 140 -9.50 -6.06 16.84
C LEU A 140 -9.59 -5.72 18.35
N SER A 141 -9.16 -4.51 18.72
CA SER A 141 -9.30 -3.99 20.07
C SER A 141 -10.74 -3.68 20.46
N GLN A 142 -11.64 -3.53 19.50
CA GLN A 142 -13.05 -3.18 19.70
C GLN A 142 -13.99 -4.37 19.52
N GLU A 143 -13.47 -5.61 19.67
CA GLU A 143 -14.34 -6.78 19.76
C GLU A 143 -15.35 -6.61 20.90
N PRO A 144 -16.63 -7.01 20.70
CA PRO A 144 -17.17 -7.77 19.55
C PRO A 144 -17.76 -6.93 18.42
N PHE A 145 -17.67 -5.58 18.45
CA PHE A 145 -18.36 -4.71 17.50
C PHE A 145 -18.02 -5.00 16.03
N TYR A 146 -16.77 -5.32 15.72
CA TYR A 146 -16.30 -5.58 14.36
C TYR A 146 -16.02 -7.06 14.08
N HIS A 147 -16.65 -7.98 14.83
CA HIS A 147 -16.35 -9.41 14.75
C HIS A 147 -16.41 -9.97 13.33
N GLY A 148 -17.45 -9.65 12.55
CA GLY A 148 -17.61 -10.08 11.17
C GLY A 148 -16.48 -9.61 10.26
N LEU A 149 -16.13 -8.32 10.33
CA LEU A 149 -15.04 -7.72 9.57
C LEU A 149 -13.68 -8.27 10.02
N ASN A 150 -13.45 -8.38 11.32
CA ASN A 150 -12.21 -8.94 11.87
C ASN A 150 -11.98 -10.37 11.39
N ARG A 151 -13.02 -11.20 11.36
CA ARG A 151 -12.98 -12.57 10.85
C ARG A 151 -12.68 -12.60 9.36
N LEU A 152 -13.34 -11.75 8.57
CA LEU A 152 -13.12 -11.62 7.13
C LEU A 152 -11.68 -11.24 6.81
N TYR A 153 -11.15 -10.20 7.46
CA TYR A 153 -9.80 -9.70 7.22
C TYR A 153 -8.73 -10.69 7.68
N ALA A 154 -8.94 -11.31 8.83
CA ALA A 154 -8.07 -12.37 9.34
C ALA A 154 -7.91 -13.50 8.31
N PHE A 155 -8.99 -13.91 7.68
CA PHE A 155 -8.98 -14.98 6.68
C PHE A 155 -8.44 -14.53 5.33
N LEU A 156 -9.05 -13.49 4.73
CA LEU A 156 -8.74 -13.09 3.33
C LEU A 156 -7.37 -12.43 3.20
N PHE A 157 -7.05 -11.48 4.05
CA PHE A 157 -5.86 -10.64 3.88
C PHE A 157 -4.68 -11.09 4.73
N PHE A 158 -4.92 -11.64 5.92
CA PHE A 158 -3.84 -12.06 6.79
C PHE A 158 -3.56 -13.56 6.74
N GLY A 159 -4.38 -14.35 6.05
CA GLY A 159 -4.16 -15.78 5.81
C GLY A 159 -4.24 -16.63 7.07
N LEU A 160 -5.01 -16.21 8.06
CA LEU A 160 -5.20 -16.95 9.31
C LEU A 160 -6.20 -18.10 9.09
N ARG A 161 -5.73 -19.32 9.24
CA ARG A 161 -6.55 -20.53 9.00
C ARG A 161 -7.73 -20.67 9.98
N ASN A 162 -7.57 -20.17 11.19
CA ASN A 162 -8.61 -20.19 12.23
C ASN A 162 -8.81 -18.78 12.81
N PRO A 163 -9.57 -17.91 12.12
CA PRO A 163 -9.80 -16.52 12.51
C PRO A 163 -10.42 -16.41 13.91
N ASP A 164 -11.44 -17.21 14.21
CA ASP A 164 -12.19 -17.13 15.47
C ASP A 164 -11.28 -17.40 16.67
N ARG A 165 -10.45 -18.44 16.60
CA ARG A 165 -9.48 -18.75 17.63
C ARG A 165 -8.46 -17.63 17.82
N TYR A 166 -7.95 -17.09 16.71
CA TYR A 166 -6.98 -15.99 16.75
C TYR A 166 -7.56 -14.75 17.44
N ILE A 167 -8.77 -14.36 17.06
CA ILE A 167 -9.50 -13.23 17.63
C ILE A 167 -9.70 -13.44 19.13
N HIS A 168 -10.24 -14.60 19.50
CA HIS A 168 -10.46 -14.98 20.90
C HIS A 168 -9.17 -14.91 21.73
N ASP A 169 -8.09 -15.50 21.24
CA ASP A 169 -6.80 -15.52 21.95
C ASP A 169 -6.22 -14.11 22.10
N HIS A 170 -6.42 -13.25 21.09
CA HIS A 170 -5.96 -11.86 21.14
C HIS A 170 -6.71 -11.05 22.21
N VAL A 171 -8.03 -11.15 22.22
CA VAL A 171 -8.91 -10.50 23.19
C VAL A 171 -8.58 -10.98 24.61
N HIS A 172 -8.43 -12.29 24.80
CA HIS A 172 -8.12 -12.86 26.11
C HIS A 172 -6.75 -12.41 26.66
N LYS A 173 -5.73 -12.36 25.83
CA LYS A 173 -4.39 -11.82 26.20
C LYS A 173 -4.48 -10.36 26.64
N ARG A 174 -5.29 -9.56 25.96
CA ARG A 174 -5.50 -8.14 26.30
C ARG A 174 -6.16 -7.98 27.66
N TYR A 175 -7.21 -8.75 27.96
CA TYR A 175 -7.88 -8.71 29.27
C TYR A 175 -6.93 -9.10 30.40
N LYS A 176 -6.12 -10.14 30.21
CA LYS A 176 -5.10 -10.51 31.18
C LYS A 176 -4.07 -9.39 31.42
N ALA A 177 -3.62 -8.72 30.38
CA ALA A 177 -2.64 -7.64 30.50
C ALA A 177 -3.20 -6.40 31.21
N ILE A 178 -4.52 -6.19 31.20
CA ILE A 178 -5.18 -5.11 31.96
C ILE A 178 -5.29 -5.50 33.43
N GLN A 179 -5.70 -6.73 33.72
CA GLN A 179 -5.87 -7.24 35.11
C GLN A 179 -4.55 -7.35 35.89
N CYS A 180 -3.40 -7.46 35.23
CA CYS A 180 -2.09 -7.52 35.90
C CYS A 180 -1.46 -6.14 36.16
N LYS A 181 -2.16 -5.04 35.89
CA LYS A 181 -1.68 -3.67 36.13
C LYS A 181 -2.25 -3.01 37.37
N ASP A 182 -3.16 -3.67 38.04
CA ASP A 182 -3.69 -3.34 39.39
C ASP A 182 -2.94 -4.12 40.48
#